data_207d04ef89d858e9e7ba0a9cc12326cc
#
_entry.id   207d04ef89d858e9e7ba0a9cc12326cc
#
_cell.length_a   1.000
_cell.length_b   1.000
_cell.length_c   1.000
_cell.angle_alpha   90.00
_cell.angle_beta   90.00
_cell.angle_gamma   90.00
#
_symmetry.space_group_name_H-M   'P 1'
#
loop_
_entity.id
_entity.type
_entity.pdbx_description
1 polymer ?
#
loop_
_entity_poly.entity_id
_entity_poly.type
_entity_poly.pdbx_seq_one_letter_code
_entity_poly.pdbx_strand_id
1 'polypeptide(L)'
;LARYNVWATARLLDAVARLPEDEYRRDVGLFFKSIHGTLNHLVGGEHLLWYPRFAEGISPRVDYSQEFEADREALARRLIADAARWQPLIESWPAARFDGTLDYTTTKGVAVSLPFASTLAHVFNHGTHHRGQITAALTMLGQPCPELDLVYMLQQEQAKP
;
A
#
# COMPACT_ATOMS: atom_id res chain seq x y z
N LEU A 1 -7.92 -0.36 9.77
CA LEU A 1 -6.69 -0.11 8.99
C LEU A 1 -6.97 0.12 7.51
N ALA A 2 -7.97 -0.54 6.88
CA ALA A 2 -8.28 -0.33 5.46
C ALA A 2 -8.64 1.13 5.14
N ARG A 3 -9.50 1.78 5.95
CA ARG A 3 -9.81 3.21 5.82
C ARG A 3 -8.57 4.10 5.94
N TYR A 4 -7.71 3.77 6.92
CA TYR A 4 -6.44 4.48 7.09
C TYR A 4 -5.54 4.32 5.85
N ASN A 5 -5.48 3.13 5.26
CA ASN A 5 -4.69 2.89 4.05
C ASN A 5 -5.12 3.82 2.90
N VAL A 6 -6.44 3.97 2.67
CA VAL A 6 -6.98 4.91 1.68
C VAL A 6 -6.62 6.35 2.01
N TRP A 7 -6.88 6.77 3.27
CA TRP A 7 -6.63 8.14 3.72
C TRP A 7 -5.14 8.53 3.60
N ALA A 8 -4.25 7.67 4.10
CA ALA A 8 -2.82 7.94 4.08
C ALA A 8 -2.24 7.91 2.65
N THR A 9 -2.72 7.00 1.80
CA THR A 9 -2.33 6.93 0.39
C THR A 9 -2.75 8.19 -0.36
N ALA A 10 -3.97 8.68 -0.17
CA ALA A 10 -4.44 9.90 -0.81
C ALA A 10 -3.58 11.11 -0.40
N ARG A 11 -3.33 11.30 0.89
CA ARG A 11 -2.49 12.41 1.38
C ARG A 11 -1.05 12.34 0.85
N LEU A 12 -0.49 11.14 0.79
CA LEU A 12 0.84 10.95 0.22
C LEU A 12 0.86 11.31 -1.28
N LEU A 13 -0.12 10.83 -2.04
CA LEU A 13 -0.23 11.11 -3.47
C LEU A 13 -0.42 12.60 -3.75
N ASP A 14 -1.19 13.32 -2.93
CA ASP A 14 -1.32 14.79 -3.01
C ASP A 14 0.03 15.51 -2.79
N ALA A 15 0.86 15.01 -1.90
CA ALA A 15 2.19 15.57 -1.65
C ALA A 15 3.13 15.28 -2.82
N VAL A 16 3.21 14.04 -3.28
CA VAL A 16 4.09 13.67 -4.40
C VAL A 16 3.64 14.25 -5.73
N ALA A 17 2.34 14.55 -5.91
CA ALA A 17 1.82 15.18 -7.13
C ALA A 17 2.47 16.55 -7.46
N ARG A 18 3.03 17.23 -6.46
CA ARG A 18 3.67 18.54 -6.59
C ARG A 18 5.13 18.46 -7.01
N LEU A 19 5.73 17.26 -7.01
CA LEU A 19 7.13 17.09 -7.38
C LEU A 19 7.34 17.31 -8.88
N PRO A 20 8.46 17.91 -9.28
CA PRO A 20 8.96 17.81 -10.64
C PRO A 20 9.19 16.33 -11.02
N GLU A 21 9.01 15.98 -12.29
CA GLU A 21 9.11 14.60 -12.75
C GLU A 21 10.51 14.00 -12.52
N ASP A 22 11.55 14.79 -12.66
CA ASP A 22 12.92 14.37 -12.40
C ASP A 22 13.17 14.04 -10.91
N GLU A 23 12.57 14.76 -9.98
CA GLU A 23 12.62 14.44 -8.55
C GLU A 23 11.78 13.22 -8.19
N TYR A 24 10.59 13.10 -8.76
CA TYR A 24 9.69 11.98 -8.54
C TYR A 24 10.30 10.64 -8.96
N ARG A 25 11.13 10.64 -10.02
CA ARG A 25 11.82 9.45 -10.54
C ARG A 25 13.29 9.35 -10.12
N ARG A 26 13.82 10.34 -9.40
CA ARG A 26 15.23 10.34 -8.96
C ARG A 26 15.52 9.15 -8.06
N ASP A 27 16.64 8.47 -8.31
CA ASP A 27 17.19 7.49 -7.38
C ASP A 27 17.70 8.22 -6.14
N VAL A 28 16.99 8.03 -5.03
CA VAL A 28 17.31 8.61 -3.72
C VAL A 28 17.76 7.55 -2.71
N GLY A 29 18.21 6.40 -3.20
CA GLY A 29 18.73 5.31 -2.38
C GLY A 29 17.67 4.46 -1.68
N LEU A 30 16.38 4.58 -2.06
CA LEU A 30 15.35 3.66 -1.60
C LEU A 30 15.56 2.25 -2.20
N PHE A 31 15.00 1.22 -1.56
CA PHE A 31 15.09 -0.16 -2.08
C PHE A 31 14.57 -0.25 -3.52
N PHE A 32 13.48 0.44 -3.82
CA PHE A 32 12.92 0.57 -5.18
C PHE A 32 13.39 1.85 -5.88
N LYS A 33 14.55 2.38 -5.48
CA LYS A 33 15.27 3.52 -6.03
C LYS A 33 14.58 4.86 -5.82
N SER A 34 13.35 5.02 -6.33
CA SER A 34 12.65 6.30 -6.39
C SER A 34 11.28 6.25 -5.71
N ILE A 35 10.65 7.41 -5.55
CA ILE A 35 9.24 7.54 -5.12
C ILE A 35 8.34 6.76 -6.09
N HIS A 36 8.52 6.96 -7.40
CA HIS A 36 7.79 6.22 -8.43
C HIS A 36 7.94 4.70 -8.31
N GLY A 37 9.17 4.21 -8.16
CA GLY A 37 9.43 2.78 -7.99
C GLY A 37 8.79 2.20 -6.73
N THR A 38 8.81 2.95 -5.61
CA THR A 38 8.19 2.53 -4.36
C THR A 38 6.65 2.50 -4.46
N LEU A 39 6.03 3.47 -5.16
CA LEU A 39 4.59 3.45 -5.42
C LEU A 39 4.19 2.28 -6.34
N ASN A 40 4.99 1.96 -7.37
CA ASN A 40 4.79 0.77 -8.20
C ASN A 40 4.90 -0.52 -7.38
N HIS A 41 5.86 -0.59 -6.45
CA HIS A 41 5.96 -1.73 -5.54
C HIS A 41 4.71 -1.90 -4.66
N LEU A 42 4.08 -0.82 -4.20
CA LEU A 42 2.81 -0.90 -3.46
C LEU A 42 1.70 -1.51 -4.32
N VAL A 43 1.62 -1.18 -5.62
CA VAL A 43 0.70 -1.86 -6.54
C VAL A 43 1.00 -3.35 -6.60
N GLY A 44 2.26 -3.73 -6.83
CA GLY A 44 2.68 -5.13 -6.91
C GLY A 44 2.42 -5.92 -5.64
N GLY A 45 2.82 -5.36 -4.48
CA GLY A 45 2.73 -6.03 -3.19
C GLY A 45 1.31 -6.09 -2.64
N GLU A 46 0.66 -4.94 -2.45
CA GLU A 46 -0.64 -4.92 -1.78
C GLU A 46 -1.77 -5.40 -2.68
N HIS A 47 -1.76 -5.04 -3.96
CA HIS A 47 -2.93 -5.19 -4.83
C HIS A 47 -2.81 -6.35 -5.83
N LEU A 48 -1.64 -6.62 -6.38
CA LEU A 48 -1.46 -7.74 -7.31
C LEU A 48 -1.05 -9.05 -6.62
N LEU A 49 -0.40 -8.97 -5.44
CA LEU A 49 0.01 -10.16 -4.70
C LEU A 49 -0.94 -10.49 -3.55
N TRP A 50 -1.12 -9.55 -2.60
CA TRP A 50 -1.86 -9.85 -1.37
C TRP A 50 -3.37 -9.85 -1.57
N TYR A 51 -3.92 -8.89 -2.30
CA TYR A 51 -5.38 -8.82 -2.50
C TYR A 51 -5.96 -10.12 -3.09
N PRO A 52 -5.41 -10.72 -4.17
CA PRO A 52 -5.94 -11.98 -4.70
C PRO A 52 -5.82 -13.17 -3.73
N ARG A 53 -4.80 -13.17 -2.86
CA ARG A 53 -4.68 -14.20 -1.81
C ARG A 53 -5.85 -14.17 -0.83
N PHE A 54 -6.27 -12.98 -0.44
CA PHE A 54 -7.38 -12.79 0.50
C PHE A 54 -8.75 -12.88 -0.17
N ALA A 55 -8.91 -12.32 -1.36
CA ALA A 55 -10.20 -12.22 -2.05
C ALA A 55 -10.57 -13.49 -2.81
N GLU A 56 -9.60 -14.16 -3.40
CA GLU A 56 -9.81 -15.21 -4.40
C GLU A 56 -9.15 -16.54 -4.02
N GLY A 57 -8.32 -16.55 -2.96
CA GLY A 57 -7.57 -17.76 -2.54
C GLY A 57 -6.48 -18.18 -3.54
N ILE A 58 -6.08 -17.31 -4.46
CA ILE A 58 -5.03 -17.59 -5.44
C ILE A 58 -3.69 -16.99 -5.00
N SER A 59 -2.59 -17.53 -5.49
CA SER A 59 -1.23 -17.08 -5.17
C SER A 59 -0.50 -16.65 -6.46
N PRO A 60 -0.72 -15.40 -6.92
CA PRO A 60 -0.08 -14.90 -8.12
C PRO A 60 1.44 -14.87 -7.99
N ARG A 61 2.13 -15.03 -9.10
CA ARG A 61 3.55 -14.71 -9.21
C ARG A 61 3.69 -13.27 -9.65
N VAL A 62 4.29 -12.44 -8.83
CA VAL A 62 4.52 -11.01 -9.08
C VAL A 62 6.02 -10.77 -9.16
N ASP A 63 6.46 -10.18 -10.25
CA ASP A 63 7.84 -9.69 -10.39
C ASP A 63 7.90 -8.24 -9.86
N TYR A 64 8.53 -8.07 -8.70
CA TYR A 64 8.66 -6.77 -8.04
C TYR A 64 9.65 -5.82 -8.72
N SER A 65 10.40 -6.28 -9.71
CA SER A 65 11.27 -5.42 -10.53
C SER A 65 10.50 -4.74 -11.66
N GLN A 66 9.28 -5.18 -11.92
CA GLN A 66 8.44 -4.66 -12.98
C GLN A 66 7.82 -3.31 -12.60
N GLU A 67 7.84 -2.38 -13.54
CA GLU A 67 7.02 -1.16 -13.49
C GLU A 67 5.61 -1.50 -13.97
N PHE A 68 4.62 -1.54 -13.06
CA PHE A 68 3.24 -1.91 -13.37
C PHE A 68 2.46 -0.78 -14.01
N GLU A 69 2.88 0.46 -13.75
CA GLU A 69 2.28 1.67 -14.31
C GLU A 69 3.35 2.74 -14.46
N ALA A 70 3.60 3.12 -15.70
CA ALA A 70 4.62 4.12 -16.04
C ALA A 70 4.10 5.56 -15.91
N ASP A 71 2.80 5.75 -16.19
CA ASP A 71 2.16 7.05 -16.08
C ASP A 71 1.88 7.39 -14.61
N ARG A 72 2.36 8.53 -14.15
CA ARG A 72 2.27 8.99 -12.76
C ARG A 72 0.83 9.16 -12.29
N GLU A 73 -0.02 9.74 -13.14
CA GLU A 73 -1.42 9.99 -12.77
C GLU A 73 -2.24 8.70 -12.80
N ALA A 74 -1.98 7.82 -13.77
CA ALA A 74 -2.59 6.50 -13.82
C ALA A 74 -2.19 5.66 -12.60
N LEU A 75 -0.91 5.71 -12.18
CA LEU A 75 -0.42 5.05 -10.97
C LEU A 75 -1.15 5.56 -9.72
N ALA A 76 -1.32 6.87 -9.58
CA ALA A 76 -2.03 7.47 -8.46
C ALA A 76 -3.50 7.05 -8.43
N ARG A 77 -4.20 7.13 -9.57
CA ARG A 77 -5.60 6.67 -9.68
C ARG A 77 -5.75 5.19 -9.33
N ARG A 78 -4.83 4.36 -9.81
CA ARG A 78 -4.82 2.93 -9.55
C ARG A 78 -4.64 2.63 -8.07
N LEU A 79 -3.66 3.23 -7.40
CA LEU A 79 -3.41 3.03 -5.97
C LEU A 79 -4.63 3.39 -5.11
N ILE A 80 -5.32 4.49 -5.41
CA ILE A 80 -6.54 4.87 -4.67
C ILE A 80 -7.67 3.86 -4.93
N ALA A 81 -7.91 3.52 -6.19
CA ALA A 81 -8.98 2.58 -6.55
C ALA A 81 -8.73 1.19 -5.92
N ASP A 82 -7.51 0.70 -5.97
CA ASP A 82 -7.14 -0.60 -5.41
C ASP A 82 -7.17 -0.59 -3.87
N ALA A 83 -6.71 0.48 -3.21
CA ALA A 83 -6.78 0.61 -1.76
C ALA A 83 -8.24 0.62 -1.26
N ALA A 84 -9.16 1.22 -2.00
CA ALA A 84 -10.59 1.28 -1.65
C ALA A 84 -11.28 -0.10 -1.67
N ARG A 85 -10.72 -1.09 -2.38
CA ARG A 85 -11.29 -2.44 -2.47
C ARG A 85 -11.19 -3.23 -1.16
N TRP A 86 -10.23 -2.90 -0.29
CA TRP A 86 -9.97 -3.67 0.93
C TRP A 86 -11.10 -3.58 1.96
N GLN A 87 -11.68 -2.39 2.15
CA GLN A 87 -12.71 -2.24 3.18
C GLN A 87 -13.95 -3.11 2.91
N PRO A 88 -14.61 -3.06 1.74
CA PRO A 88 -15.77 -3.91 1.47
C PRO A 88 -15.43 -5.40 1.49
N LEU A 89 -14.22 -5.79 1.07
CA LEU A 89 -13.78 -7.17 1.18
C LEU A 89 -13.71 -7.62 2.65
N ILE A 90 -13.09 -6.83 3.53
CA ILE A 90 -12.96 -7.15 4.96
C ILE A 90 -14.34 -7.21 5.63
N GLU A 91 -15.23 -6.30 5.29
CA GLU A 91 -16.60 -6.24 5.82
C GLU A 91 -17.49 -7.40 5.35
N SER A 92 -17.13 -8.06 4.24
CA SER A 92 -17.86 -9.23 3.74
C SER A 92 -17.55 -10.51 4.50
N TRP A 93 -16.48 -10.55 5.31
CA TRP A 93 -16.08 -11.76 6.03
C TRP A 93 -16.82 -11.90 7.35
N PRO A 94 -17.27 -13.14 7.70
CA PRO A 94 -17.80 -13.40 9.03
C PRO A 94 -16.69 -13.27 10.10
N ALA A 95 -17.04 -12.85 11.31
CA ALA A 95 -16.08 -12.65 12.41
C ALA A 95 -15.16 -13.86 12.64
N ALA A 96 -15.70 -15.08 12.56
CA ALA A 96 -14.93 -16.32 12.71
C ALA A 96 -13.80 -16.48 11.67
N ARG A 97 -13.84 -15.75 10.54
CA ARG A 97 -12.75 -15.80 9.54
C ARG A 97 -11.43 -15.30 10.10
N PHE A 98 -11.48 -14.37 11.03
CA PHE A 98 -10.30 -13.74 11.63
C PHE A 98 -9.54 -14.66 12.59
N ASP A 99 -10.18 -15.73 13.10
CA ASP A 99 -9.56 -16.74 13.96
C ASP A 99 -8.90 -17.87 13.14
N GLY A 100 -9.09 -17.88 11.83
CA GLY A 100 -8.57 -18.92 10.93
C GLY A 100 -7.17 -18.62 10.40
N THR A 101 -6.81 -19.35 9.33
CA THR A 101 -5.54 -19.21 8.61
C THR A 101 -5.75 -18.73 7.18
N LEU A 102 -4.71 -18.11 6.63
CA LEU A 102 -4.54 -17.86 5.21
C LEU A 102 -3.50 -18.83 4.67
N ASP A 103 -3.94 -19.71 3.78
CA ASP A 103 -3.07 -20.64 3.07
C ASP A 103 -2.70 -20.04 1.71
N TYR A 104 -1.41 -19.99 1.41
CA TYR A 104 -0.93 -19.45 0.13
C TYR A 104 0.43 -20.01 -0.25
N THR A 105 0.80 -19.85 -1.52
CA THR A 105 2.16 -20.15 -1.99
C THR A 105 2.97 -18.84 -2.07
N THR A 106 4.17 -18.85 -1.50
CA THR A 106 5.09 -17.71 -1.59
C THR A 106 5.57 -17.50 -3.04
N THR A 107 6.14 -16.34 -3.35
CA THR A 107 6.77 -16.09 -4.67
C THR A 107 7.92 -17.03 -4.98
N LYS A 108 8.48 -17.69 -3.95
CA LYS A 108 9.53 -18.73 -4.09
C LYS A 108 8.96 -20.14 -4.25
N GLY A 109 7.63 -20.31 -4.35
CA GLY A 109 6.98 -21.60 -4.53
C GLY A 109 6.78 -22.42 -3.25
N VAL A 110 6.98 -21.83 -2.06
CA VAL A 110 6.80 -22.52 -0.78
C VAL A 110 5.36 -22.33 -0.29
N ALA A 111 4.66 -23.44 0.00
CA ALA A 111 3.35 -23.40 0.64
C ALA A 111 3.49 -22.99 2.11
N VAL A 112 2.64 -22.10 2.57
CA VAL A 112 2.59 -21.61 3.96
C VAL A 112 1.15 -21.43 4.42
N SER A 113 0.95 -21.57 5.74
CA SER A 113 -0.30 -21.32 6.42
C SER A 113 -0.02 -20.39 7.59
N LEU A 114 -0.61 -19.19 7.59
CA LEU A 114 -0.37 -18.17 8.61
C LEU A 114 -1.68 -17.68 9.23
N PRO A 115 -1.66 -17.18 10.49
CA PRO A 115 -2.85 -16.60 11.11
C PRO A 115 -3.45 -15.50 10.23
N PHE A 116 -4.76 -15.63 9.93
CA PHE A 116 -5.44 -14.77 8.96
C PHE A 116 -5.38 -13.29 9.35
N ALA A 117 -5.76 -12.96 10.59
CA ALA A 117 -5.79 -11.58 11.07
C ALA A 117 -4.41 -10.93 11.08
N SER A 118 -3.38 -11.65 11.53
CA SER A 118 -1.99 -11.13 11.55
C SER A 118 -1.45 -10.92 10.14
N THR A 119 -1.78 -11.82 9.22
CA THR A 119 -1.36 -11.72 7.82
C THR A 119 -2.09 -10.56 7.12
N LEU A 120 -3.36 -10.33 7.45
CA LEU A 120 -4.08 -9.14 6.99
C LEU A 120 -3.46 -7.84 7.54
N ALA A 121 -3.12 -7.81 8.83
CA ALA A 121 -2.45 -6.67 9.44
C ALA A 121 -1.08 -6.39 8.78
N HIS A 122 -0.35 -7.45 8.35
CA HIS A 122 0.90 -7.30 7.61
C HIS A 122 0.71 -6.45 6.34
N VAL A 123 -0.38 -6.63 5.58
CA VAL A 123 -0.62 -5.86 4.34
C VAL A 123 -0.64 -4.36 4.63
N PHE A 124 -1.37 -3.93 5.64
CA PHE A 124 -1.47 -2.50 5.99
C PHE A 124 -0.20 -1.97 6.65
N ASN A 125 0.49 -2.81 7.44
CA ASN A 125 1.80 -2.46 8.00
C ASN A 125 2.87 -2.31 6.92
N HIS A 126 2.85 -3.15 5.90
CA HIS A 126 3.70 -3.04 4.71
C HIS A 126 3.48 -1.71 3.97
N GLY A 127 2.21 -1.32 3.75
CA GLY A 127 1.89 -0.01 3.18
C GLY A 127 2.40 1.16 4.04
N THR A 128 2.26 1.06 5.36
CA THR A 128 2.79 2.07 6.28
C THR A 128 4.31 2.18 6.19
N HIS A 129 5.02 1.03 6.12
CA HIS A 129 6.47 1.00 5.96
C HIS A 129 6.92 1.74 4.69
N HIS A 130 6.33 1.43 3.54
CA HIS A 130 6.71 2.06 2.27
C HIS A 130 6.28 3.51 2.16
N ARG A 131 5.14 3.90 2.72
CA ARG A 131 4.77 5.33 2.84
C ARG A 131 5.78 6.10 3.68
N GLY A 132 6.29 5.50 4.77
CA GLY A 132 7.36 6.08 5.57
C GLY A 132 8.66 6.26 4.78
N GLN A 133 9.01 5.33 3.89
CA GLN A 133 10.16 5.50 2.99
C GLN A 133 9.96 6.67 2.02
N ILE A 134 8.77 6.83 1.45
CA ILE A 134 8.45 7.94 0.55
C ILE A 134 8.48 9.28 1.30
N THR A 135 7.96 9.36 2.53
CA THR A 135 8.04 10.59 3.33
C THR A 135 9.49 10.96 3.70
N ALA A 136 10.33 9.97 3.98
CA ALA A 136 11.77 10.20 4.15
C ALA A 136 12.41 10.74 2.87
N ALA A 137 12.06 10.19 1.70
CA ALA A 137 12.54 10.69 0.41
C ALA A 137 12.09 12.15 0.16
N LEU A 138 10.83 12.50 0.44
CA LEU A 138 10.35 13.88 0.36
C LEU A 138 11.20 14.83 1.22
N THR A 139 11.49 14.43 2.46
CA THR A 139 12.34 15.21 3.37
C THR A 139 13.75 15.38 2.81
N MET A 140 14.36 14.32 2.26
CA MET A 140 15.69 14.37 1.65
C MET A 140 15.74 15.28 0.41
N LEU A 141 14.64 15.38 -0.32
CA LEU A 141 14.48 16.29 -1.47
C LEU A 141 14.14 17.74 -1.05
N GLY A 142 14.02 18.03 0.25
CA GLY A 142 13.62 19.35 0.76
C GLY A 142 12.15 19.69 0.49
N GLN A 143 11.32 18.71 0.22
CA GLN A 143 9.91 18.88 -0.08
C GLN A 143 9.03 18.79 1.17
N PRO A 144 7.86 19.45 1.18
CA PRO A 144 6.90 19.32 2.28
C PRO A 144 6.46 17.86 2.48
N CYS A 145 6.55 17.39 3.72
CA CYS A 145 6.18 16.03 4.09
C CYS A 145 4.78 16.02 4.73
N PRO A 146 3.84 15.19 4.25
CA PRO A 146 2.53 15.07 4.87
C PRO A 146 2.61 14.28 6.19
N GLU A 147 1.82 14.68 7.18
CA GLU A 147 1.59 13.89 8.38
C GLU A 147 0.65 12.72 8.04
N LEU A 148 1.10 11.49 8.33
CA LEU A 148 0.38 10.26 7.98
C LEU A 148 0.00 9.43 9.20
N ASP A 149 0.16 9.92 10.42
CA ASP A 149 -0.17 9.16 11.62
C ASP A 149 -1.67 8.83 11.69
N LEU A 150 -1.97 7.58 12.04
CA LEU A 150 -3.34 7.08 12.15
C LEU A 150 -4.21 7.96 13.07
N VAL A 151 -3.62 8.50 14.12
CA VAL A 151 -4.35 9.34 15.08
C VAL A 151 -4.92 10.60 14.44
N TYR A 152 -4.26 11.18 13.45
CA TYR A 152 -4.78 12.36 12.74
C TYR A 152 -6.00 12.03 11.88
N MET A 153 -6.03 10.85 11.27
CA MET A 153 -7.25 10.39 10.58
C MET A 153 -8.42 10.27 11.57
N LEU A 154 -8.17 9.65 12.75
CA LEU A 154 -9.21 9.47 13.77
C LEU A 154 -9.73 10.79 14.30
N GLN A 155 -8.86 11.78 14.53
CA GLN A 155 -9.25 13.14 14.92
C GLN A 155 -10.11 13.82 13.85
N GLN A 156 -9.74 13.68 12.58
CA GLN A 156 -10.52 14.24 11.47
C GLN A 156 -11.90 13.59 11.33
N GLU A 157 -12.02 12.29 11.61
CA GLU A 157 -13.31 11.59 11.60
C GLU A 157 -14.22 12.07 12.72
N GLN A 158 -13.67 12.34 13.91
CA GLN A 158 -14.43 12.87 15.05
C GLN A 158 -14.86 14.33 14.87
N ALA A 159 -14.10 15.11 14.12
CA ALA A 159 -14.41 16.53 13.88
C ALA A 159 -15.47 16.75 12.78
N LYS A 160 -15.90 15.70 12.08
CA LYS A 160 -17.01 15.80 11.12
C LYS A 160 -18.34 15.80 11.87
N PRO A 161 -19.20 16.82 11.64
CA PRO A 161 -20.51 16.93 12.27
C PRO A 161 -21.44 15.77 11.93
#